data_d07985c4120314cdbd3f09d40b57c43e
#
_entry.id   d07985c4120314cdbd3f09d40b57c43e
#
_cell.length_a   1.000
_cell.length_b   1.000
_cell.length_c   1.000
_cell.angle_alpha   90.00
_cell.angle_beta   90.00
_cell.angle_gamma   90.00
#
_symmetry.space_group_name_H-M   'P 1'
#
loop_
_entity.id
_entity.type
_entity.pdbx_description
1 polymer ?
#
loop_
_entity_poly.entity_id
_entity_poly.type
_entity_poly.pdbx_seq_one_letter_code
_entity_poly.pdbx_strand_id
1 'polypeptide(L)'
;IEALPNALPVREAGEFAFSRALLHSAVGAFISGFVLGLADRHQDNMLLCGPQRDCFAHIDFGYVAGQRPWFDANLLPVPERWHRACSAAQWGEFVAACGRAFAVLQAGQQELLCVARALAEPLAPVGYPAYVAEVLATHTPQSVMALVEAAPGDFNRRFKNLHHKISHGHPIEYL
;
A
#
# COMPACT_ATOMS: atom_id res chain seq x y z
N ILE A 1 -14.69 12.25 12.26
CA ILE A 1 -14.02 10.96 11.96
C ILE A 1 -15.05 10.11 11.23
N GLU A 2 -14.78 9.75 10.00
CA GLU A 2 -15.63 8.84 9.23
C GLU A 2 -15.30 7.40 9.63
N ALA A 3 -16.33 6.62 9.98
CA ALA A 3 -16.17 5.21 10.28
C ALA A 3 -16.25 4.39 8.99
N LEU A 4 -15.24 3.57 8.71
CA LEU A 4 -15.28 2.61 7.62
C LEU A 4 -16.19 1.42 8.00
N PRO A 5 -17.26 1.15 7.24
CA PRO A 5 -18.19 0.07 7.58
C PRO A 5 -17.51 -1.29 7.47
N ASN A 6 -17.77 -2.18 8.44
CA ASN A 6 -17.23 -3.54 8.50
C ASN A 6 -15.70 -3.63 8.39
N ALA A 7 -14.99 -2.58 8.82
CA ALA A 7 -13.55 -2.53 8.76
C ALA A 7 -12.92 -3.56 9.69
N LEU A 8 -11.92 -4.28 9.15
CA LEU A 8 -11.13 -5.28 9.85
C LEU A 8 -9.66 -5.11 9.47
N PRO A 9 -8.73 -5.04 10.44
CA PRO A 9 -7.30 -5.05 10.12
C PRO A 9 -6.91 -6.29 9.31
N VAL A 10 -6.02 -6.12 8.35
CA VAL A 10 -5.54 -7.24 7.51
C VAL A 10 -4.96 -8.36 8.37
N ARG A 11 -4.39 -8.05 9.52
CA ARG A 11 -3.93 -9.02 10.51
C ARG A 11 -5.05 -9.98 10.96
N GLU A 12 -6.27 -9.45 11.14
CA GLU A 12 -7.43 -10.20 11.65
C GLU A 12 -8.27 -10.81 10.52
N ALA A 13 -7.99 -10.44 9.28
CA ALA A 13 -8.66 -11.05 8.14
C ALA A 13 -8.34 -12.55 8.10
N GLY A 14 -9.36 -13.38 8.05
CA GLY A 14 -9.22 -14.81 7.80
C GLY A 14 -8.71 -15.09 6.40
N GLU A 15 -9.38 -15.94 5.64
CA GLU A 15 -9.09 -16.12 4.21
C GLU A 15 -9.59 -14.91 3.41
N PHE A 16 -8.77 -14.46 2.46
CA PHE A 16 -9.20 -13.45 1.50
C PHE A 16 -10.11 -14.11 0.46
N ALA A 17 -11.37 -13.67 0.41
CA ALA A 17 -12.22 -13.99 -0.73
C ALA A 17 -11.77 -13.14 -1.92
N PHE A 18 -11.05 -13.72 -2.87
CA PHE A 18 -10.62 -13.01 -4.06
C PHE A 18 -11.84 -12.55 -4.86
N SER A 19 -12.00 -11.26 -5.03
CA SER A 19 -12.98 -10.65 -5.92
C SER A 19 -12.31 -9.62 -6.83
N ARG A 20 -12.94 -9.32 -7.95
CA ARG A 20 -12.45 -8.28 -8.85
C ARG A 20 -12.47 -6.90 -8.19
N ALA A 21 -13.46 -6.65 -7.34
CA ALA A 21 -13.55 -5.42 -6.55
C ALA A 21 -12.36 -5.30 -5.61
N LEU A 22 -12.03 -6.36 -4.86
CA LEU A 22 -10.90 -6.39 -3.96
C LEU A 22 -9.57 -6.20 -4.71
N LEU A 23 -9.40 -6.83 -5.89
CA LEU A 23 -8.22 -6.64 -6.71
C LEU A 23 -8.05 -5.16 -7.12
N HIS A 24 -9.10 -4.55 -7.66
CA HIS A 24 -9.04 -3.15 -8.11
C HIS A 24 -8.80 -2.18 -6.93
N SER A 25 -9.43 -2.44 -5.79
CA SER A 25 -9.21 -1.65 -4.58
C SER A 25 -7.77 -1.79 -4.07
N ALA A 26 -7.23 -3.01 -4.04
CA ALA A 26 -5.84 -3.27 -3.67
C ALA A 26 -4.86 -2.53 -4.60
N VAL A 27 -5.08 -2.61 -5.92
CA VAL A 27 -4.27 -1.86 -6.91
C VAL A 27 -4.28 -0.36 -6.58
N GLY A 28 -5.48 0.21 -6.38
CA GLY A 28 -5.62 1.62 -6.02
C GLY A 28 -4.87 1.96 -4.75
N ALA A 29 -5.08 1.19 -3.67
CA ALA A 29 -4.48 1.42 -2.36
C ALA A 29 -2.93 1.35 -2.41
N PHE A 30 -2.37 0.30 -3.03
CA PHE A 30 -0.92 0.12 -3.04
C PHE A 30 -0.21 1.07 -4.00
N ILE A 31 -0.76 1.36 -5.17
CA ILE A 31 -0.10 2.25 -6.13
C ILE A 31 -0.23 3.72 -5.74
N SER A 32 -1.39 4.15 -5.24
CA SER A 32 -1.50 5.51 -4.68
C SER A 32 -0.59 5.66 -3.44
N GLY A 33 -0.58 4.67 -2.55
CA GLY A 33 0.32 4.66 -1.39
C GLY A 33 1.79 4.75 -1.77
N PHE A 34 2.21 4.08 -2.85
CA PHE A 34 3.56 4.16 -3.38
C PHE A 34 3.91 5.56 -3.88
N VAL A 35 3.05 6.15 -4.71
CA VAL A 35 3.27 7.50 -5.26
C VAL A 35 3.25 8.58 -4.17
N LEU A 36 2.39 8.41 -3.17
CA LEU A 36 2.30 9.32 -2.02
C LEU A 36 3.41 9.09 -0.97
N GLY A 37 4.21 8.05 -1.12
CA GLY A 37 5.27 7.70 -0.18
C GLY A 37 4.76 7.31 1.20
N LEU A 38 3.64 6.59 1.26
CA LEU A 38 3.10 6.08 2.52
C LEU A 38 4.06 5.04 3.11
N ALA A 39 4.52 5.28 4.32
CA ALA A 39 5.37 4.38 5.08
C ALA A 39 4.64 3.87 6.34
N ASP A 40 5.31 3.03 7.14
CA ASP A 40 4.73 2.39 8.31
C ASP A 40 3.53 1.49 8.02
N ARG A 41 3.57 0.79 6.88
CA ARG A 41 2.45 -0.05 6.43
C ARG A 41 2.53 -1.48 6.98
N HIS A 42 2.37 -1.63 8.30
CA HIS A 42 2.15 -2.94 8.91
C HIS A 42 0.66 -3.37 8.78
N GLN A 43 0.36 -4.61 9.15
CA GLN A 43 -0.96 -5.21 8.90
C GLN A 43 -2.12 -4.56 9.68
N ASP A 44 -1.82 -3.75 10.72
CA ASP A 44 -2.82 -3.00 11.48
C ASP A 44 -3.15 -1.64 10.83
N ASN A 45 -2.24 -1.10 10.00
CA ASN A 45 -2.45 0.13 9.23
C ASN A 45 -3.08 -0.12 7.85
N MET A 46 -3.48 -1.36 7.58
CA MET A 46 -4.20 -1.78 6.39
C MET A 46 -5.51 -2.46 6.80
N LEU A 47 -6.61 -2.02 6.24
CA LEU A 47 -7.94 -2.53 6.55
C LEU A 47 -8.56 -3.19 5.32
N LEU A 48 -9.36 -4.23 5.58
CA LEU A 48 -10.41 -4.66 4.67
C LEU A 48 -11.72 -4.06 5.16
N CYS A 49 -12.47 -3.43 4.29
CA CYS A 49 -13.72 -2.77 4.62
C CYS A 49 -14.77 -2.98 3.52
N GLY A 50 -15.95 -2.42 3.74
CA GLY A 50 -17.10 -2.61 2.87
C GLY A 50 -17.96 -3.81 3.27
N PRO A 51 -19.17 -3.92 2.70
CA PRO A 51 -20.13 -4.97 3.09
C PRO A 51 -19.60 -6.40 2.94
N GLN A 52 -18.75 -6.63 1.95
CA GLN A 52 -18.16 -7.94 1.64
C GLN A 52 -16.66 -7.99 1.97
N ARG A 53 -16.11 -6.96 2.62
CA ARG A 53 -14.67 -6.79 2.88
C ARG A 53 -13.83 -6.87 1.60
N ASP A 54 -14.34 -6.32 0.55
CA ASP A 54 -13.77 -6.32 -0.80
C ASP A 54 -13.11 -4.98 -1.17
N CYS A 55 -12.83 -4.16 -0.17
CA CYS A 55 -12.12 -2.90 -0.30
C CYS A 55 -10.92 -2.84 0.64
N PHE A 56 -9.74 -2.55 0.09
CA PHE A 56 -8.57 -2.18 0.87
C PHE A 56 -8.59 -0.70 1.23
N ALA A 57 -8.25 -0.39 2.48
CA ALA A 57 -8.03 0.99 2.92
C ALA A 57 -6.75 1.08 3.76
N HIS A 58 -6.04 2.19 3.60
CA HIS A 58 -4.95 2.56 4.50
C HIS A 58 -5.46 3.51 5.58
N ILE A 59 -4.94 3.35 6.80
CA ILE A 59 -5.14 4.27 7.91
C ILE A 59 -3.79 4.67 8.49
N ASP A 60 -3.76 5.67 9.37
CA ASP A 60 -2.55 6.19 9.99
C ASP A 60 -1.52 6.72 8.97
N PHE A 61 -1.71 7.96 8.57
CA PHE A 61 -0.88 8.66 7.61
C PHE A 61 0.23 9.50 8.26
N GLY A 62 0.76 9.04 9.41
CA GLY A 62 1.83 9.73 10.14
C GLY A 62 3.16 9.81 9.36
N TYR A 63 3.37 8.93 8.39
CA TYR A 63 4.58 8.88 7.56
C TYR A 63 4.20 8.92 6.08
N VAL A 64 4.50 10.03 5.42
CA VAL A 64 4.23 10.28 3.99
C VAL A 64 5.44 10.94 3.32
N ALA A 65 5.43 11.07 2.00
CA ALA A 65 6.47 11.75 1.22
C ALA A 65 7.88 11.21 1.49
N GLY A 66 8.03 9.91 1.63
CA GLY A 66 9.31 9.26 1.90
C GLY A 66 9.80 9.38 3.34
N GLN A 67 9.09 10.07 4.23
CA GLN A 67 9.35 9.99 5.67
C GLN A 67 9.06 8.56 6.17
N ARG A 68 9.97 8.02 7.00
CA ARG A 68 9.88 6.64 7.47
C ARG A 68 10.21 6.54 8.96
N PRO A 69 9.62 5.59 9.69
CA PRO A 69 10.13 5.22 11.00
C PRO A 69 11.55 4.65 10.86
N TRP A 70 12.26 4.58 11.99
CA TRP A 70 13.64 4.09 12.04
C TRP A 70 13.84 2.74 11.36
N PHE A 71 12.85 1.87 11.43
CA PHE A 71 12.84 0.59 10.72
C PHE A 71 11.53 0.45 9.96
N ASP A 72 11.60 0.31 8.65
CA ASP A 72 10.41 0.16 7.80
C ASP A 72 10.59 -0.92 6.73
N ALA A 73 9.44 -1.41 6.27
CA ALA A 73 9.33 -2.32 5.16
C ALA A 73 9.51 -1.61 3.81
N ASN A 74 9.50 -2.38 2.75
CA ASN A 74 9.49 -1.90 1.37
C ASN A 74 8.34 -0.89 1.12
N LEU A 75 8.51 -0.01 0.13
CA LEU A 75 7.51 0.98 -0.28
C LEU A 75 6.19 0.40 -0.79
N LEU A 76 6.20 -0.86 -1.21
CA LEU A 76 5.01 -1.60 -1.63
C LEU A 76 4.71 -2.73 -0.63
N PRO A 77 4.03 -2.44 0.48
CA PRO A 77 3.80 -3.38 1.57
C PRO A 77 2.65 -4.36 1.26
N VAL A 78 2.68 -5.02 0.13
CA VAL A 78 1.67 -6.01 -0.25
C VAL A 78 1.68 -7.17 0.73
N PRO A 79 0.57 -7.49 1.43
CA PRO A 79 0.54 -8.54 2.43
C PRO A 79 0.86 -9.91 1.81
N GLU A 80 1.74 -10.69 2.45
CA GLU A 80 2.05 -12.05 2.00
C GLU A 80 0.80 -12.94 1.96
N ARG A 81 -0.13 -12.75 2.91
CA ARG A 81 -1.41 -13.47 2.93
C ARG A 81 -2.26 -13.16 1.69
N TRP A 82 -2.24 -11.93 1.20
CA TRP A 82 -2.87 -11.57 -0.07
C TRP A 82 -2.27 -12.33 -1.24
N HIS A 83 -0.94 -12.34 -1.34
CA HIS A 83 -0.24 -13.11 -2.36
C HIS A 83 -0.57 -14.60 -2.31
N ARG A 84 -0.55 -15.20 -1.11
CA ARG A 84 -0.88 -16.62 -0.93
C ARG A 84 -2.33 -16.98 -1.28
N ALA A 85 -3.25 -16.03 -1.13
CA ALA A 85 -4.66 -16.23 -1.49
C ALA A 85 -4.92 -16.14 -3.00
N CYS A 86 -3.99 -15.57 -3.77
CA CYS A 86 -4.10 -15.46 -5.21
C CYS A 86 -3.61 -16.74 -5.90
N SER A 87 -4.34 -17.21 -6.91
CA SER A 87 -3.77 -18.11 -7.92
C SER A 87 -2.68 -17.38 -8.73
N ALA A 88 -1.82 -18.12 -9.43
CA ALA A 88 -0.80 -17.51 -10.28
C ALA A 88 -1.37 -16.54 -11.32
N ALA A 89 -2.54 -16.86 -11.90
CA ALA A 89 -3.23 -16.01 -12.86
C ALA A 89 -3.74 -14.72 -12.21
N GLN A 90 -4.34 -14.80 -11.01
CA GLN A 90 -4.82 -13.66 -10.25
C GLN A 90 -3.68 -12.75 -9.80
N TRP A 91 -2.56 -13.35 -9.37
CA TRP A 91 -1.36 -12.59 -9.02
C TRP A 91 -0.78 -11.85 -10.24
N GLY A 92 -0.67 -12.52 -11.39
CA GLY A 92 -0.22 -11.89 -12.63
C GLY A 92 -1.14 -10.74 -13.08
N GLU A 93 -2.48 -10.92 -12.94
CA GLU A 93 -3.44 -9.84 -13.20
C GLU A 93 -3.25 -8.64 -12.25
N PHE A 94 -3.04 -8.90 -10.96
CA PHE A 94 -2.77 -7.86 -9.96
C PHE A 94 -1.50 -7.07 -10.29
N VAL A 95 -0.39 -7.75 -10.57
CA VAL A 95 0.89 -7.12 -10.95
C VAL A 95 0.73 -6.26 -12.20
N ALA A 96 0.11 -6.81 -13.24
CA ALA A 96 -0.12 -6.07 -14.49
C ALA A 96 -1.04 -4.86 -14.28
N ALA A 97 -2.07 -4.98 -13.43
CA ALA A 97 -2.97 -3.88 -13.09
C ALA A 97 -2.24 -2.78 -12.31
N CYS A 98 -1.30 -3.12 -11.43
CA CYS A 98 -0.45 -2.15 -10.74
C CYS A 98 0.41 -1.34 -11.71
N GLY A 99 1.02 -1.98 -12.70
CA GLY A 99 1.77 -1.29 -13.75
C GLY A 99 0.88 -0.33 -14.56
N ARG A 100 -0.32 -0.76 -14.95
CA ARG A 100 -1.29 0.10 -15.65
C ARG A 100 -1.73 1.30 -14.79
N ALA A 101 -2.02 1.07 -13.51
CA ALA A 101 -2.40 2.14 -12.60
C ALA A 101 -1.29 3.18 -12.46
N PHE A 102 -0.03 2.73 -12.35
CA PHE A 102 1.11 3.65 -12.31
C PHE A 102 1.25 4.46 -13.60
N ALA A 103 1.09 3.83 -14.76
CA ALA A 103 1.11 4.53 -16.06
C ALA A 103 0.04 5.63 -16.15
N VAL A 104 -1.16 5.38 -15.60
CA VAL A 104 -2.23 6.40 -15.54
C VAL A 104 -1.81 7.58 -14.66
N LEU A 105 -1.20 7.32 -13.50
CA LEU A 105 -0.71 8.38 -12.61
C LEU A 105 0.43 9.18 -13.26
N GLN A 106 1.33 8.53 -14.01
CA GLN A 106 2.37 9.22 -14.78
C GLN A 106 1.77 10.11 -15.88
N ALA A 107 0.77 9.62 -16.61
CA ALA A 107 0.10 10.39 -17.64
C ALA A 107 -0.62 11.63 -17.07
N GLY A 108 -1.19 11.52 -15.86
CA GLY A 108 -1.85 12.61 -15.12
C GLY A 108 -0.92 13.37 -14.15
N GLN A 109 0.42 13.29 -14.33
CA GLN A 109 1.33 13.87 -13.34
C GLN A 109 1.19 15.39 -13.16
N GLN A 110 0.80 16.13 -14.19
CA GLN A 110 0.63 17.59 -14.10
C GLN A 110 -0.49 17.94 -13.14
N GLU A 111 -1.63 17.27 -13.26
CA GLU A 111 -2.79 17.42 -12.40
C GLU A 111 -2.46 17.01 -10.95
N LEU A 112 -1.80 15.87 -10.78
CA LEU A 112 -1.34 15.40 -9.47
C LEU A 112 -0.41 16.40 -8.80
N LEU A 113 0.57 16.95 -9.52
CA LEU A 113 1.50 17.93 -8.97
C LEU A 113 0.82 19.27 -8.69
N CYS A 114 -0.19 19.66 -9.48
CA CYS A 114 -1.00 20.83 -9.19
C CYS A 114 -1.74 20.68 -7.86
N VAL A 115 -2.41 19.55 -7.64
CA VAL A 115 -3.08 19.23 -6.37
C VAL A 115 -2.09 19.14 -5.21
N ALA A 116 -0.96 18.44 -5.41
CA ALA A 116 0.07 18.31 -4.39
C ALA A 116 0.63 19.67 -3.94
N ARG A 117 0.83 20.61 -4.87
CA ARG A 117 1.26 21.99 -4.55
C ARG A 117 0.19 22.77 -3.81
N ALA A 118 -1.06 22.65 -4.22
CA ALA A 118 -2.18 23.34 -3.58
C ALA A 118 -2.40 22.88 -2.13
N LEU A 119 -2.10 21.61 -1.83
CA LEU A 119 -2.25 21.01 -0.49
C LEU A 119 -0.98 21.12 0.36
N ALA A 120 0.18 21.43 -0.23
CA ALA A 120 1.47 21.38 0.46
C ALA A 120 1.56 22.35 1.65
N GLU A 121 1.04 23.59 1.50
CA GLU A 121 1.18 24.59 2.56
C GLU A 121 0.30 24.32 3.79
N PRO A 122 -0.99 23.94 3.65
CA PRO A 122 -1.83 23.75 4.83
C PRO A 122 -1.78 22.33 5.43
N LEU A 123 -1.43 21.28 4.68
CA LEU A 123 -1.73 19.90 5.07
C LEU A 123 -0.60 18.90 4.87
N ALA A 124 0.46 19.21 4.13
CA ALA A 124 1.48 18.23 3.77
C ALA A 124 2.89 18.62 4.25
N PRO A 125 3.78 17.64 4.46
CA PRO A 125 5.18 17.91 4.79
C PRO A 125 5.87 18.74 3.72
N VAL A 126 6.83 19.57 4.14
CA VAL A 126 7.72 20.32 3.23
C VAL A 126 8.40 19.33 2.28
N GLY A 127 8.36 19.62 0.97
CA GLY A 127 8.96 18.75 -0.05
C GLY A 127 8.02 17.69 -0.67
N TYR A 128 6.77 17.60 -0.22
CA TYR A 128 5.81 16.63 -0.73
C TYR A 128 5.62 16.66 -2.26
N PRO A 129 5.44 17.83 -2.92
CA PRO A 129 5.33 17.86 -4.39
C PRO A 129 6.59 17.39 -5.11
N ALA A 130 7.77 17.70 -4.55
CA ALA A 130 9.06 17.26 -5.11
C ALA A 130 9.20 15.72 -5.02
N TYR A 131 8.82 15.13 -3.89
CA TYR A 131 8.81 13.68 -3.72
C TYR A 131 7.90 12.98 -4.74
N VAL A 132 6.67 13.44 -4.91
CA VAL A 132 5.73 12.87 -5.90
C VAL A 132 6.29 12.99 -7.32
N ALA A 133 6.88 14.14 -7.67
CA ALA A 133 7.51 14.34 -8.97
C ALA A 133 8.68 13.37 -9.19
N GLU A 134 9.52 13.17 -8.18
CA GLU A 134 10.67 12.26 -8.23
C GLU A 134 10.21 10.81 -8.43
N VAL A 135 9.23 10.33 -7.67
CA VAL A 135 8.69 8.96 -7.81
C VAL A 135 8.16 8.73 -9.22
N LEU A 136 7.35 9.66 -9.74
CA LEU A 136 6.77 9.55 -11.08
C LEU A 136 7.82 9.64 -12.21
N ALA A 137 8.94 10.36 -12.00
CA ALA A 137 10.02 10.47 -12.97
C ALA A 137 10.99 9.29 -12.92
N THR A 138 11.25 8.74 -11.73
CA THR A 138 12.30 7.72 -11.52
C THR A 138 11.82 6.31 -11.88
N HIS A 139 10.53 6.04 -11.69
CA HIS A 139 9.96 4.71 -11.93
C HIS A 139 9.27 4.61 -13.29
N THR A 140 9.30 3.40 -13.85
CA THR A 140 8.48 3.01 -15.00
C THR A 140 7.40 2.02 -14.57
N PRO A 141 6.32 1.82 -15.36
CA PRO A 141 5.35 0.77 -15.07
C PRO A 141 5.99 -0.60 -14.86
N GLN A 142 7.03 -0.93 -15.63
CA GLN A 142 7.76 -2.19 -15.54
C GLN A 142 8.55 -2.29 -14.23
N SER A 143 9.21 -1.20 -13.81
CA SER A 143 9.93 -1.22 -12.53
C SER A 143 8.97 -1.34 -11.34
N VAL A 144 7.79 -0.73 -11.41
CA VAL A 144 6.75 -0.88 -10.39
C VAL A 144 6.21 -2.30 -10.35
N MET A 145 5.96 -2.93 -11.50
CA MET A 145 5.56 -4.34 -11.55
C MET A 145 6.60 -5.24 -10.88
N ALA A 146 7.91 -5.03 -11.15
CA ALA A 146 8.98 -5.79 -10.51
C ALA A 146 9.02 -5.59 -8.98
N LEU A 147 8.77 -4.36 -8.50
CA LEU A 147 8.64 -4.09 -7.06
C LEU A 147 7.46 -4.81 -6.44
N VAL A 148 6.30 -4.87 -7.13
CA VAL A 148 5.12 -5.61 -6.66
C VAL A 148 5.41 -7.10 -6.60
N GLU A 149 6.06 -7.68 -7.60
CA GLU A 149 6.44 -9.10 -7.62
C GLU A 149 7.39 -9.45 -6.49
N ALA A 150 8.34 -8.59 -6.17
CA ALA A 150 9.31 -8.80 -5.10
C ALA A 150 8.71 -8.60 -3.68
N ALA A 151 7.66 -7.82 -3.55
CA ALA A 151 7.09 -7.40 -2.26
C ALA A 151 6.71 -8.55 -1.31
N PRO A 152 6.13 -9.69 -1.74
CA PRO A 152 5.81 -10.81 -0.84
C PRO A 152 7.05 -11.41 -0.17
N GLY A 153 8.21 -11.36 -0.80
CA GLY A 153 9.48 -11.88 -0.27
C GLY A 153 10.24 -10.91 0.65
N ASP A 154 9.75 -9.70 0.86
CA ASP A 154 10.47 -8.67 1.61
C ASP A 154 10.71 -9.07 3.08
N PHE A 155 11.99 -9.30 3.42
CA PHE A 155 12.42 -9.65 4.77
C PHE A 155 12.12 -8.54 5.79
N ASN A 156 12.33 -7.28 5.43
CA ASN A 156 12.12 -6.14 6.33
C ASN A 156 10.64 -6.05 6.75
N ARG A 157 9.72 -6.33 5.84
CA ARG A 157 8.29 -6.37 6.15
C ARG A 157 7.95 -7.50 7.12
N ARG A 158 8.50 -8.71 6.92
CA ARG A 158 8.29 -9.84 7.83
C ARG A 158 8.81 -9.51 9.22
N PHE A 159 10.00 -8.95 9.30
CA PHE A 159 10.60 -8.54 10.57
C PHE A 159 9.80 -7.43 11.25
N LYS A 160 9.35 -6.42 10.52
CA LYS A 160 8.51 -5.33 11.05
C LYS A 160 7.19 -5.86 11.62
N ASN A 161 6.50 -6.71 10.90
CA ASN A 161 5.26 -7.32 11.37
C ASN A 161 5.48 -8.15 12.64
N LEU A 162 6.60 -8.88 12.73
CA LEU A 162 6.97 -9.64 13.92
C LEU A 162 7.27 -8.72 15.09
N HIS A 163 8.08 -7.70 14.90
CA HIS A 163 8.41 -6.71 15.91
C HIS A 163 7.16 -6.02 16.46
N HIS A 164 6.25 -5.60 15.57
CA HIS A 164 4.98 -4.98 15.95
C HIS A 164 4.11 -5.92 16.80
N LYS A 165 4.00 -7.19 16.43
CA LYS A 165 3.29 -8.21 17.21
C LYS A 165 3.86 -8.34 18.62
N ILE A 166 5.18 -8.46 18.75
CA ILE A 166 5.85 -8.59 20.05
C ILE A 166 5.63 -7.35 20.92
N SER A 167 5.80 -6.16 20.35
CA SER A 167 5.68 -4.89 21.07
C SER A 167 4.28 -4.60 21.60
N HIS A 168 3.24 -5.15 20.95
CA HIS A 168 1.85 -4.95 21.33
C HIS A 168 1.21 -6.19 22.00
N GLY A 169 2.01 -7.17 22.38
CA GLY A 169 1.54 -8.34 23.14
C GLY A 169 0.60 -9.27 22.37
N HIS A 170 0.64 -9.25 21.04
CA HIS A 170 -0.16 -10.15 20.23
C HIS A 170 0.41 -11.55 20.19
N PRO A 171 -0.44 -12.62 20.18
CA PRO A 171 0.04 -13.99 20.09
C PRO A 171 0.90 -14.21 18.84
N ILE A 172 2.04 -14.85 19.01
CA ILE A 172 2.88 -15.29 17.88
C ILE A 172 2.24 -16.58 17.35
N GLU A 173 1.25 -16.43 16.46
CA GLU A 173 0.82 -17.55 15.65
C GLU A 173 1.90 -17.86 14.63
N TYR A 174 2.28 -19.12 14.51
CA TYR A 174 3.41 -19.63 13.74
C TYR A 174 3.57 -18.95 12.37
N LEU A 175 4.82 -18.60 12.06
CA LEU A 175 5.31 -18.06 10.80
C LEU A 175 5.06 -19.02 9.63
#